data_0c4df520e18ff7fc6f5f225af219a924
#
_entry.id   0c4df520e18ff7fc6f5f225af219a924
#
_cell.length_a   1.000
_cell.length_b   1.000
_cell.length_c   1.000
_cell.angle_alpha   90.00
_cell.angle_beta   90.00
_cell.angle_gamma   90.00
#
_symmetry.space_group_name_H-M   'P 1'
#
loop_
_entity.id
_entity.type
_entity.pdbx_description
1 polymer ?
#
loop_
_entity_poly.entity_id
_entity_poly.type
_entity_poly.pdbx_seq_one_letter_code
_entity_poly.pdbx_strand_id
1 'polypeptide(L)'
;MSSDPRPTHDPVIQVQGLTKEFANGTRALKGVDLQVRPGETVVLLGANGSGKSTLQKCLTKLVRPTSGSVQVLGTEVTTASKREISALRRDVGVVFQKINLVRELSVLTNVIHGSLGRVRSSRNWFAVSARAEQREEAMEALERVGLAHVADRRAEQLSGGQQQRVAIARMLMQRPQVVLADEPVAALDPRAGRAVMDLLWEVTEEQGLTLICTLHQLELARAYGDRVVALRDGVVDMDTRMALVADEQLEGLYTAEDEDAIYVR
;
A
#
# COMPACT_ATOMS: atom_id res chain seq x y z
N MET A 1 10.39 32.42 7.57
CA MET A 1 9.11 32.15 6.90
C MET A 1 9.40 31.99 5.42
N SER A 2 9.63 30.77 4.97
CA SER A 2 9.83 30.46 3.55
C SER A 2 8.62 29.65 3.10
N SER A 3 7.75 30.31 2.34
CA SER A 3 6.59 29.68 1.70
C SER A 3 7.08 28.84 0.53
N ASP A 4 7.03 27.53 0.68
CA ASP A 4 7.24 26.57 -0.40
C ASP A 4 6.02 26.63 -1.36
N PRO A 5 6.18 27.16 -2.60
CA PRO A 5 5.07 27.27 -3.53
C PRO A 5 4.95 25.97 -4.34
N ARG A 6 4.54 24.85 -3.70
CA ARG A 6 4.05 23.72 -4.47
C ARG A 6 2.66 24.05 -4.99
N PRO A 7 2.34 23.76 -6.27
CA PRO A 7 1.03 24.01 -6.82
C PRO A 7 -0.03 23.30 -5.97
N THR A 8 -1.12 24.02 -5.68
CA THR A 8 -2.28 23.52 -4.94
C THR A 8 -3.05 22.53 -5.80
N HIS A 9 -2.50 21.31 -5.96
CA HIS A 9 -3.28 20.22 -6.53
C HIS A 9 -4.25 19.72 -5.47
N ASP A 10 -5.51 19.50 -5.86
CA ASP A 10 -6.50 18.88 -4.99
C ASP A 10 -5.97 17.54 -4.44
N PRO A 11 -6.25 17.20 -3.18
CA PRO A 11 -5.77 15.97 -2.59
C PRO A 11 -6.35 14.75 -3.35
N VAL A 12 -5.51 13.76 -3.62
CA VAL A 12 -5.96 12.48 -4.24
C VAL A 12 -6.67 11.58 -3.22
N ILE A 13 -6.39 11.79 -1.92
CA ILE A 13 -7.09 11.14 -0.81
C ILE A 13 -7.49 12.22 0.18
N GLN A 14 -8.77 12.26 0.53
CA GLN A 14 -9.32 13.13 1.56
C GLN A 14 -10.23 12.31 2.48
N VAL A 15 -9.93 12.34 3.76
CA VAL A 15 -10.66 11.67 4.82
C VAL A 15 -11.11 12.71 5.83
N GLN A 16 -12.39 12.70 6.21
CA GLN A 16 -12.95 13.65 7.14
C GLN A 16 -13.82 12.95 8.19
N GLY A 17 -13.45 13.11 9.46
CA GLY A 17 -14.16 12.57 10.61
C GLY A 17 -14.42 11.07 10.53
N LEU A 18 -13.50 10.30 9.93
CA LEU A 18 -13.70 8.88 9.66
C LEU A 18 -13.78 8.07 10.95
N THR A 19 -14.89 7.35 11.12
CA THR A 19 -15.04 6.40 12.22
C THR A 19 -15.24 4.99 11.71
N LYS A 20 -14.75 4.02 12.49
CA LYS A 20 -15.05 2.60 12.27
C LYS A 20 -15.27 1.89 13.59
N GLU A 21 -16.48 1.37 13.75
CA GLU A 21 -16.86 0.46 14.82
C GLU A 21 -17.23 -0.90 14.21
N PHE A 22 -16.69 -1.97 14.77
CA PHE A 22 -17.00 -3.34 14.37
C PHE A 22 -18.15 -3.91 15.21
N ALA A 23 -18.78 -4.98 14.72
CA ALA A 23 -19.94 -5.61 15.39
C ALA A 23 -19.66 -6.09 16.83
N ASN A 24 -18.41 -6.33 17.17
CA ASN A 24 -17.98 -6.69 18.53
C ASN A 24 -17.79 -5.48 19.46
N GLY A 25 -18.17 -4.27 19.02
CA GLY A 25 -18.02 -3.02 19.79
C GLY A 25 -16.63 -2.37 19.70
N THR A 26 -15.66 -2.96 19.00
CA THR A 26 -14.32 -2.38 18.85
C THR A 26 -14.37 -1.14 17.98
N ARG A 27 -13.99 0.01 18.50
CA ARG A 27 -13.85 1.27 17.77
C ARG A 27 -12.41 1.41 17.26
N ALA A 28 -12.18 0.98 16.02
CA ALA A 28 -10.85 1.00 15.41
C ALA A 28 -10.46 2.38 14.87
N LEU A 29 -11.42 3.23 14.48
CA LEU A 29 -11.19 4.62 14.08
C LEU A 29 -12.20 5.51 14.79
N LYS A 30 -11.73 6.67 15.28
CA LYS A 30 -12.48 7.55 16.19
C LYS A 30 -12.52 9.02 15.72
N GLY A 31 -12.69 9.25 14.42
CA GLY A 31 -12.74 10.59 13.83
C GLY A 31 -11.39 10.97 13.20
N VAL A 32 -10.90 10.14 12.29
CA VAL A 32 -9.65 10.38 11.56
C VAL A 32 -9.88 11.40 10.45
N ASP A 33 -9.02 12.43 10.41
CA ASP A 33 -8.87 13.37 9.31
C ASP A 33 -7.51 13.14 8.65
N LEU A 34 -7.48 13.08 7.31
CA LEU A 34 -6.25 12.88 6.53
C LEU A 34 -6.43 13.45 5.13
N GLN A 35 -5.40 14.15 4.64
CA GLN A 35 -5.32 14.56 3.23
C GLN A 35 -3.98 14.10 2.67
N VAL A 36 -3.97 13.51 1.47
CA VAL A 36 -2.75 13.10 0.78
C VAL A 36 -2.75 13.70 -0.62
N ARG A 37 -1.64 14.33 -0.98
CA ARG A 37 -1.46 14.99 -2.28
C ARG A 37 -0.92 14.01 -3.33
N PRO A 38 -1.12 14.32 -4.64
CA PRO A 38 -0.51 13.54 -5.71
C PRO A 38 1.02 13.42 -5.55
N GLY A 39 1.55 12.21 -5.74
CA GLY A 39 2.99 11.93 -5.66
C GLY A 39 3.60 11.99 -4.26
N GLU A 40 2.78 12.16 -3.21
CA GLU A 40 3.25 12.18 -1.82
C GLU A 40 3.46 10.76 -1.29
N THR A 41 4.55 10.53 -0.57
CA THR A 41 4.76 9.30 0.19
C THR A 41 4.48 9.52 1.67
N VAL A 42 3.42 8.89 2.15
CA VAL A 42 2.99 8.93 3.54
C VAL A 42 3.28 7.60 4.22
N VAL A 43 4.04 7.65 5.31
CA VAL A 43 4.23 6.49 6.18
C VAL A 43 3.24 6.55 7.34
N LEU A 44 2.45 5.48 7.51
CA LEU A 44 1.56 5.30 8.66
C LEU A 44 2.30 4.55 9.77
N LEU A 45 2.44 5.17 10.93
CA LEU A 45 3.06 4.60 12.13
C LEU A 45 2.05 4.42 13.26
N GLY A 46 2.44 3.69 14.30
CA GLY A 46 1.68 3.46 15.53
C GLY A 46 1.64 1.99 15.93
N ALA A 47 1.30 1.75 17.17
CA ALA A 47 1.22 0.42 17.79
C ALA A 47 0.25 -0.55 17.08
N ASN A 48 0.36 -1.83 17.40
CA ASN A 48 -0.60 -2.83 16.94
C ASN A 48 -2.00 -2.47 17.43
N GLY A 49 -3.00 -2.58 16.54
CA GLY A 49 -4.38 -2.19 16.87
C GLY A 49 -4.69 -0.70 16.81
N SER A 50 -3.73 0.20 16.52
CA SER A 50 -3.95 1.66 16.44
C SER A 50 -4.89 2.10 15.31
N GLY A 51 -5.25 1.23 14.34
CA GLY A 51 -6.20 1.53 13.28
C GLY A 51 -5.61 1.65 11.88
N LYS A 52 -4.29 1.55 11.68
CA LYS A 52 -3.59 1.74 10.39
C LYS A 52 -4.18 0.91 9.24
N SER A 53 -4.19 -0.42 9.39
CA SER A 53 -4.74 -1.31 8.36
C SER A 53 -6.25 -1.12 8.17
N THR A 54 -6.99 -0.70 9.22
CA THR A 54 -8.41 -0.38 9.10
C THR A 54 -8.60 0.88 8.27
N LEU A 55 -7.79 1.92 8.49
CA LEU A 55 -7.80 3.13 7.69
C LEU A 55 -7.55 2.81 6.20
N GLN A 56 -6.47 2.09 5.87
CA GLN A 56 -6.19 1.70 4.48
C GLN A 56 -7.33 0.90 3.85
N LYS A 57 -7.92 -0.05 4.58
CA LYS A 57 -9.06 -0.85 4.10
C LYS A 57 -10.32 -0.01 3.88
N CYS A 58 -10.51 1.07 4.63
CA CYS A 58 -11.60 2.02 4.41
C CYS A 58 -11.42 2.82 3.11
N LEU A 59 -10.19 3.19 2.74
CA LEU A 59 -9.89 3.95 1.50
C LEU A 59 -10.35 3.21 0.23
N THR A 60 -10.40 1.88 0.26
CA THR A 60 -10.84 1.05 -0.88
C THR A 60 -12.21 0.38 -0.65
N LYS A 61 -12.91 0.74 0.44
CA LYS A 61 -14.16 0.09 0.86
C LYS A 61 -14.05 -1.44 1.00
N LEU A 62 -12.85 -1.96 1.33
CA LEU A 62 -12.68 -3.34 1.81
C LEU A 62 -13.29 -3.51 3.20
N VAL A 63 -13.21 -2.44 4.01
CA VAL A 63 -13.95 -2.28 5.25
C VAL A 63 -14.86 -1.08 5.08
N ARG A 64 -16.16 -1.25 5.36
CA ARG A 64 -17.12 -0.16 5.26
C ARG A 64 -16.96 0.77 6.47
N PRO A 65 -16.77 2.08 6.28
CA PRO A 65 -16.82 3.07 7.36
C PRO A 65 -18.13 3.02 8.13
N THR A 66 -18.11 3.42 9.41
CA THR A 66 -19.32 3.62 10.22
C THR A 66 -19.90 5.01 9.98
N SER A 67 -19.04 6.04 9.99
CA SER A 67 -19.39 7.43 9.64
C SER A 67 -18.18 8.19 9.11
N GLY A 68 -18.37 9.45 8.73
CA GLY A 68 -17.38 10.30 8.10
C GLY A 68 -17.41 10.20 6.57
N SER A 69 -16.51 10.93 5.91
CA SER A 69 -16.36 10.96 4.44
C SER A 69 -14.99 10.46 4.05
N VAL A 70 -14.91 9.72 2.95
CA VAL A 70 -13.67 9.22 2.35
C VAL A 70 -13.74 9.47 0.85
N GLN A 71 -12.93 10.37 0.35
CA GLN A 71 -12.77 10.61 -1.08
C GLN A 71 -11.40 10.11 -1.54
N VAL A 72 -11.37 9.30 -2.59
CA VAL A 72 -10.14 8.79 -3.21
C VAL A 72 -10.25 8.95 -4.72
N LEU A 73 -9.27 9.63 -5.33
CA LEU A 73 -9.27 9.94 -6.77
C LEU A 73 -10.60 10.53 -7.26
N GLY A 74 -11.18 11.45 -6.48
CA GLY A 74 -12.47 12.08 -6.77
C GLY A 74 -13.71 11.22 -6.50
N THR A 75 -13.55 9.95 -6.12
CA THR A 75 -14.67 9.05 -5.80
C THR A 75 -15.00 9.12 -4.31
N GLU A 76 -16.25 9.45 -3.95
CA GLU A 76 -16.74 9.40 -2.56
C GLU A 76 -17.02 7.95 -2.16
N VAL A 77 -16.06 7.34 -1.48
CA VAL A 77 -16.02 5.89 -1.17
C VAL A 77 -17.19 5.46 -0.27
N THR A 78 -17.62 6.31 0.66
CA THR A 78 -18.65 5.98 1.65
C THR A 78 -19.98 5.67 0.98
N THR A 79 -20.36 6.45 -0.01
CA THR A 79 -21.65 6.37 -0.73
C THR A 79 -21.55 5.65 -2.07
N ALA A 80 -20.35 5.49 -2.64
CA ALA A 80 -20.12 4.90 -3.95
C ALA A 80 -20.79 3.54 -4.13
N SER A 81 -21.36 3.34 -5.31
CA SER A 81 -21.92 2.06 -5.77
C SER A 81 -20.81 0.99 -5.97
N LYS A 82 -21.23 -0.28 -6.09
CA LYS A 82 -20.28 -1.38 -6.40
C LYS A 82 -19.50 -1.15 -7.69
N ARG A 83 -20.11 -0.51 -8.70
CA ARG A 83 -19.48 -0.21 -9.99
C ARG A 83 -18.40 0.86 -9.84
N GLU A 84 -18.67 1.93 -9.09
CA GLU A 84 -17.71 3.00 -8.81
C GLU A 84 -16.53 2.50 -7.98
N ILE A 85 -16.80 1.69 -6.94
CA ILE A 85 -15.74 1.06 -6.15
C ILE A 85 -14.89 0.10 -7.00
N SER A 86 -15.52 -0.65 -7.92
CA SER A 86 -14.76 -1.52 -8.84
C SER A 86 -13.92 -0.69 -9.83
N ALA A 87 -14.38 0.49 -10.23
CA ALA A 87 -13.60 1.43 -11.04
C ALA A 87 -12.42 2.00 -10.22
N LEU A 88 -12.69 2.52 -9.03
CA LEU A 88 -11.67 3.05 -8.12
C LEU A 88 -10.54 2.04 -7.85
N ARG A 89 -10.91 0.79 -7.54
CA ARG A 89 -9.92 -0.27 -7.25
C ARG A 89 -9.02 -0.63 -8.42
N ARG A 90 -9.30 -0.19 -9.64
CA ARG A 90 -8.38 -0.33 -10.78
C ARG A 90 -7.24 0.67 -10.71
N ASP A 91 -7.52 1.84 -10.14
CA ASP A 91 -6.57 2.95 -10.06
C ASP A 91 -5.83 2.98 -8.71
N VAL A 92 -6.19 2.07 -7.78
CA VAL A 92 -5.54 1.90 -6.47
C VAL A 92 -4.87 0.53 -6.41
N GLY A 93 -3.55 0.50 -6.45
CA GLY A 93 -2.74 -0.70 -6.25
C GLY A 93 -2.65 -1.04 -4.76
N VAL A 94 -2.67 -2.32 -4.42
CA VAL A 94 -2.53 -2.76 -3.02
C VAL A 94 -1.44 -3.82 -2.91
N VAL A 95 -0.48 -3.58 -2.02
CA VAL A 95 0.54 -4.54 -1.61
C VAL A 95 0.22 -4.96 -0.18
N PHE A 96 -0.18 -6.21 0.01
CA PHE A 96 -0.62 -6.74 1.30
C PHE A 96 0.53 -7.38 2.09
N GLN A 97 0.44 -7.37 3.41
CA GLN A 97 1.30 -8.12 4.32
C GLN A 97 1.25 -9.62 4.01
N LYS A 98 0.05 -10.19 3.87
CA LYS A 98 -0.13 -11.56 3.37
C LYS A 98 -0.10 -11.51 1.85
N ILE A 99 0.95 -12.07 1.27
CA ILE A 99 1.17 -12.08 -0.17
C ILE A 99 0.05 -12.88 -0.84
N ASN A 100 -0.91 -12.18 -1.44
CA ASN A 100 -2.10 -12.76 -2.05
C ASN A 100 -1.82 -13.24 -3.50
N LEU A 101 -0.78 -14.06 -3.69
CA LEU A 101 -0.53 -14.75 -4.95
C LEU A 101 -1.31 -16.06 -4.99
N VAL A 102 -1.71 -16.46 -6.20
CA VAL A 102 -2.24 -17.80 -6.44
C VAL A 102 -1.04 -18.74 -6.52
N ARG A 103 -0.83 -19.52 -5.47
CA ARG A 103 0.40 -20.27 -5.20
C ARG A 103 0.74 -21.29 -6.28
N GLU A 104 -0.28 -21.95 -6.82
CA GLU A 104 -0.19 -23.02 -7.81
C GLU A 104 0.05 -22.50 -9.24
N LEU A 105 -0.19 -21.22 -9.48
CA LEU A 105 0.01 -20.59 -10.78
C LEU A 105 1.45 -20.11 -10.96
N SER A 106 1.87 -19.97 -12.21
CA SER A 106 3.18 -19.41 -12.53
C SER A 106 3.30 -17.94 -12.07
N VAL A 107 4.53 -17.51 -11.87
CA VAL A 107 4.87 -16.11 -11.57
C VAL A 107 4.31 -15.19 -12.63
N LEU A 108 4.53 -15.52 -13.92
CA LEU A 108 3.99 -14.77 -15.05
C LEU A 108 2.46 -14.63 -15.00
N THR A 109 1.75 -15.75 -14.72
CA THR A 109 0.29 -15.70 -14.61
C THR A 109 -0.18 -14.80 -13.47
N ASN A 110 0.48 -14.86 -12.32
CA ASN A 110 0.18 -13.99 -11.18
C ASN A 110 0.35 -12.50 -11.53
N VAL A 111 1.40 -12.16 -12.30
CA VAL A 111 1.63 -10.77 -12.74
C VAL A 111 0.57 -10.34 -13.75
N ILE A 112 0.23 -11.17 -14.74
CA ILE A 112 -0.83 -10.90 -15.72
C ILE A 112 -2.18 -10.63 -15.04
N HIS A 113 -2.48 -11.27 -13.91
CA HIS A 113 -3.70 -11.00 -13.12
C HIS A 113 -3.82 -9.54 -12.69
N GLY A 114 -2.74 -8.78 -12.57
CA GLY A 114 -2.77 -7.34 -12.34
C GLY A 114 -3.54 -6.56 -13.43
N SER A 115 -3.54 -7.06 -14.68
CA SER A 115 -4.26 -6.44 -15.79
C SER A 115 -5.77 -6.72 -15.82
N LEU A 116 -6.29 -7.69 -15.05
CA LEU A 116 -7.70 -8.13 -15.12
C LEU A 116 -8.71 -7.02 -14.89
N GLY A 117 -8.36 -6.02 -14.07
CA GLY A 117 -9.20 -4.84 -13.84
C GLY A 117 -9.28 -3.91 -15.04
N ARG A 118 -8.20 -3.79 -15.82
CA ARG A 118 -8.07 -2.91 -17.00
C ARG A 118 -8.60 -3.56 -18.27
N VAL A 119 -8.24 -4.82 -18.47
CA VAL A 119 -8.55 -5.57 -19.70
C VAL A 119 -9.73 -6.48 -19.45
N ARG A 120 -10.88 -6.16 -20.06
CA ARG A 120 -12.08 -7.02 -20.00
C ARG A 120 -11.92 -8.24 -20.89
N SER A 121 -11.03 -9.18 -20.49
CA SER A 121 -10.81 -10.41 -21.22
C SER A 121 -10.64 -11.57 -20.27
N SER A 122 -11.49 -12.59 -20.38
CA SER A 122 -11.33 -13.85 -19.65
C SER A 122 -10.06 -14.63 -20.04
N ARG A 123 -9.44 -14.27 -21.18
CA ARG A 123 -8.19 -14.88 -21.66
C ARG A 123 -7.01 -14.62 -20.74
N ASN A 124 -7.03 -13.54 -19.95
CA ASN A 124 -5.95 -13.17 -19.02
C ASN A 124 -5.97 -13.99 -17.71
N TRP A 125 -6.86 -14.96 -17.57
CA TRP A 125 -6.83 -15.88 -16.42
C TRP A 125 -5.62 -16.81 -16.42
N PHE A 126 -5.07 -17.10 -17.61
CA PHE A 126 -3.87 -17.93 -17.74
C PHE A 126 -2.90 -17.29 -18.73
N ALA A 127 -1.59 -17.38 -18.45
CA ALA A 127 -0.55 -16.80 -19.30
C ALA A 127 -0.60 -17.35 -20.74
N VAL A 128 -0.93 -18.65 -20.90
CA VAL A 128 -1.02 -19.32 -22.21
C VAL A 128 -2.10 -18.71 -23.10
N SER A 129 -3.22 -18.27 -22.52
CA SER A 129 -4.35 -17.67 -23.27
C SER A 129 -4.31 -16.15 -23.30
N ALA A 130 -3.42 -15.52 -22.52
CA ALA A 130 -3.26 -14.08 -22.51
C ALA A 130 -2.76 -13.56 -23.88
N ARG A 131 -3.13 -12.33 -24.23
CA ARG A 131 -2.62 -11.70 -25.45
C ARG A 131 -1.11 -11.48 -25.34
N ALA A 132 -0.42 -11.45 -26.47
CA ALA A 132 1.03 -11.22 -26.53
C ALA A 132 1.44 -9.95 -25.77
N GLU A 133 0.72 -8.85 -26.01
CA GLU A 133 0.94 -7.55 -25.36
C GLU A 133 0.92 -7.65 -23.80
N GLN A 134 -0.04 -8.40 -23.22
CA GLN A 134 -0.09 -8.58 -21.76
C GLN A 134 1.03 -9.46 -21.24
N ARG A 135 1.50 -10.41 -22.03
CA ARG A 135 2.66 -11.25 -21.65
C ARG A 135 3.95 -10.45 -21.70
N GLU A 136 4.12 -9.62 -22.73
CA GLU A 136 5.28 -8.71 -22.85
C GLU A 136 5.29 -7.70 -21.70
N GLU A 137 4.17 -7.00 -21.43
CA GLU A 137 4.04 -6.06 -20.31
C GLU A 137 4.32 -6.76 -18.96
N ALA A 138 3.86 -8.00 -18.77
CA ALA A 138 4.12 -8.75 -17.56
C ALA A 138 5.60 -9.19 -17.44
N MET A 139 6.27 -9.50 -18.55
CA MET A 139 7.70 -9.79 -18.56
C MET A 139 8.51 -8.54 -18.24
N GLU A 140 8.18 -7.38 -18.80
CA GLU A 140 8.79 -6.09 -18.45
C GLU A 140 8.64 -5.78 -16.95
N ALA A 141 7.44 -6.01 -16.39
CA ALA A 141 7.22 -5.85 -14.95
C ALA A 141 8.06 -6.82 -14.12
N LEU A 142 8.27 -8.06 -14.60
CA LEU A 142 9.13 -9.04 -13.96
C LEU A 142 10.62 -8.71 -14.09
N GLU A 143 11.06 -8.17 -15.21
CA GLU A 143 12.43 -7.66 -15.39
C GLU A 143 12.72 -6.54 -14.40
N ARG A 144 11.77 -5.62 -14.24
CA ARG A 144 11.88 -4.51 -13.30
C ARG A 144 12.09 -4.95 -11.86
N VAL A 145 11.44 -6.04 -11.44
CA VAL A 145 11.61 -6.60 -10.09
C VAL A 145 12.71 -7.67 -10.00
N GLY A 146 13.46 -7.90 -11.10
CA GLY A 146 14.58 -8.85 -11.18
C GLY A 146 14.17 -10.33 -11.18
N LEU A 147 12.95 -10.66 -11.62
CA LEU A 147 12.37 -12.02 -11.54
C LEU A 147 11.96 -12.61 -12.90
N ALA A 148 12.34 -12.01 -14.04
CA ALA A 148 12.02 -12.54 -15.37
C ALA A 148 12.53 -13.98 -15.57
N HIS A 149 13.69 -14.31 -15.01
CA HIS A 149 14.30 -15.65 -15.11
C HIS A 149 13.52 -16.76 -14.39
N VAL A 150 12.53 -16.44 -13.58
CA VAL A 150 11.66 -17.41 -12.86
C VAL A 150 10.19 -17.30 -13.27
N ALA A 151 9.89 -16.65 -14.40
CA ALA A 151 8.53 -16.37 -14.86
C ALA A 151 7.63 -17.61 -14.94
N ASP A 152 8.19 -18.75 -15.33
CA ASP A 152 7.47 -20.03 -15.48
C ASP A 152 7.35 -20.83 -14.18
N ARG A 153 8.10 -20.47 -13.11
CA ARG A 153 8.00 -21.18 -11.83
C ARG A 153 6.66 -20.88 -11.16
N ARG A 154 6.18 -21.84 -10.36
CA ARG A 154 5.02 -21.60 -9.48
C ARG A 154 5.38 -20.63 -8.38
N ALA A 155 4.41 -19.77 -7.98
CA ALA A 155 4.64 -18.77 -6.95
C ALA A 155 5.02 -19.39 -5.59
N GLU A 156 4.54 -20.59 -5.27
CA GLU A 156 4.89 -21.31 -4.04
C GLU A 156 6.36 -21.74 -3.94
N GLN A 157 7.08 -21.81 -5.07
CA GLN A 157 8.49 -22.19 -5.15
C GLN A 157 9.45 -21.02 -4.86
N LEU A 158 8.91 -19.83 -4.68
CA LEU A 158 9.68 -18.62 -4.44
C LEU A 158 9.87 -18.37 -2.94
N SER A 159 10.99 -17.71 -2.57
CA SER A 159 11.17 -17.15 -1.23
C SER A 159 10.14 -16.05 -0.94
N GLY A 160 9.91 -15.73 0.34
CA GLY A 160 8.98 -14.65 0.74
C GLY A 160 9.30 -13.31 0.07
N GLY A 161 10.57 -12.91 0.04
CA GLY A 161 10.98 -11.67 -0.63
C GLY A 161 10.77 -11.70 -2.15
N GLN A 162 10.98 -12.86 -2.79
CA GLN A 162 10.66 -13.01 -4.21
C GLN A 162 9.14 -12.93 -4.46
N GLN A 163 8.34 -13.59 -3.63
CA GLN A 163 6.87 -13.50 -3.73
C GLN A 163 6.39 -12.05 -3.56
N GLN A 164 6.99 -11.30 -2.62
CA GLN A 164 6.64 -9.89 -2.44
C GLN A 164 7.00 -9.05 -3.67
N ARG A 165 8.15 -9.29 -4.29
CA ARG A 165 8.51 -8.63 -5.56
C ARG A 165 7.54 -9.00 -6.70
N VAL A 166 7.05 -10.24 -6.77
CA VAL A 166 5.97 -10.62 -7.71
C VAL A 166 4.68 -9.85 -7.43
N ALA A 167 4.33 -9.63 -6.15
CA ALA A 167 3.17 -8.80 -5.80
C ALA A 167 3.33 -7.34 -6.25
N ILE A 168 4.55 -6.78 -6.16
CA ILE A 168 4.87 -5.45 -6.71
C ILE A 168 4.74 -5.47 -8.25
N ALA A 169 5.30 -6.46 -8.96
CA ALA A 169 5.15 -6.58 -10.40
C ALA A 169 3.68 -6.67 -10.82
N ARG A 170 2.86 -7.44 -10.09
CA ARG A 170 1.41 -7.51 -10.30
C ARG A 170 0.72 -6.17 -10.08
N MET A 171 1.14 -5.39 -9.08
CA MET A 171 0.64 -4.05 -8.83
C MET A 171 1.03 -3.11 -9.98
N LEU A 172 2.25 -3.18 -10.51
CA LEU A 172 2.68 -2.40 -11.69
C LEU A 172 1.82 -2.69 -12.92
N MET A 173 1.50 -3.96 -13.18
CA MET A 173 0.58 -4.37 -14.26
C MET A 173 -0.81 -3.73 -14.14
N GLN A 174 -1.23 -3.33 -12.96
CA GLN A 174 -2.49 -2.63 -12.74
C GLN A 174 -2.44 -1.18 -13.22
N ARG A 175 -1.22 -0.56 -13.30
CA ARG A 175 -0.98 0.87 -13.61
C ARG A 175 -1.76 1.80 -12.67
N PRO A 176 -1.57 1.69 -11.35
CA PRO A 176 -2.31 2.48 -10.39
C PRO A 176 -1.84 3.94 -10.36
N GLN A 177 -2.65 4.82 -9.77
CA GLN A 177 -2.28 6.20 -9.42
C GLN A 177 -1.93 6.32 -7.94
N VAL A 178 -2.51 5.47 -7.11
CA VAL A 178 -2.26 5.39 -5.66
C VAL A 178 -1.87 3.97 -5.30
N VAL A 179 -0.87 3.82 -4.45
CA VAL A 179 -0.42 2.55 -3.89
C VAL A 179 -0.66 2.53 -2.38
N LEU A 180 -1.32 1.49 -1.91
CA LEU A 180 -1.49 1.20 -0.49
C LEU A 180 -0.65 -0.02 -0.13
N ALA A 181 0.37 0.14 0.69
CA ALA A 181 1.22 -0.95 1.16
C ALA A 181 0.97 -1.19 2.66
N ASP A 182 0.34 -2.32 2.99
CA ASP A 182 0.02 -2.68 4.37
C ASP A 182 1.08 -3.66 4.88
N GLU A 183 2.06 -3.14 5.65
CA GLU A 183 3.19 -3.89 6.22
C GLU A 183 3.92 -4.78 5.19
N PRO A 184 4.39 -4.22 4.07
CA PRO A 184 4.85 -5.02 2.92
C PRO A 184 6.07 -5.90 3.21
N VAL A 185 6.76 -5.71 4.34
CA VAL A 185 8.01 -6.39 4.68
C VAL A 185 7.99 -7.10 6.06
N ALA A 186 6.86 -7.07 6.77
CA ALA A 186 6.77 -7.58 8.14
C ALA A 186 7.14 -9.07 8.31
N ALA A 187 6.98 -9.88 7.26
CA ALA A 187 7.29 -11.32 7.28
C ALA A 187 8.64 -11.67 6.65
N LEU A 188 9.48 -10.67 6.37
CA LEU A 188 10.77 -10.85 5.69
C LEU A 188 11.94 -10.64 6.64
N ASP A 189 13.06 -11.29 6.35
CA ASP A 189 14.32 -10.94 7.01
C ASP A 189 14.73 -9.50 6.67
N PRO A 190 15.55 -8.83 7.50
CA PRO A 190 15.87 -7.41 7.33
C PRO A 190 16.48 -7.07 5.97
N ARG A 191 17.34 -7.96 5.43
CA ARG A 191 18.00 -7.73 4.13
C ARG A 191 17.00 -7.84 2.97
N ALA A 192 16.15 -8.87 2.98
CA ALA A 192 15.10 -9.03 1.98
C ALA A 192 14.05 -7.91 2.09
N GLY A 193 13.69 -7.52 3.31
CA GLY A 193 12.78 -6.42 3.59
C GLY A 193 13.26 -5.11 3.02
N ARG A 194 14.53 -4.74 3.26
CA ARG A 194 15.15 -3.53 2.67
C ARG A 194 15.11 -3.57 1.15
N ALA A 195 15.52 -4.69 0.53
CA ALA A 195 15.52 -4.82 -0.93
C ALA A 195 14.11 -4.73 -1.56
N VAL A 196 13.07 -5.14 -0.84
CA VAL A 196 11.67 -4.98 -1.27
C VAL A 196 11.21 -3.53 -1.12
N MET A 197 11.61 -2.86 -0.04
CA MET A 197 11.29 -1.43 0.17
C MET A 197 12.00 -0.54 -0.83
N ASP A 198 13.30 -0.77 -1.10
CA ASP A 198 14.06 -0.05 -2.13
C ASP A 198 13.34 -0.13 -3.48
N LEU A 199 12.93 -1.34 -3.87
CA LEU A 199 12.21 -1.56 -5.11
C LEU A 199 10.83 -0.87 -5.12
N LEU A 200 10.05 -0.98 -4.04
CA LEU A 200 8.73 -0.34 -3.95
C LEU A 200 8.85 1.17 -4.05
N TRP A 201 9.84 1.74 -3.36
CA TRP A 201 10.15 3.17 -3.40
C TRP A 201 10.53 3.60 -4.81
N GLU A 202 11.55 2.95 -5.41
CA GLU A 202 12.05 3.26 -6.75
C GLU A 202 10.92 3.30 -7.79
N VAL A 203 10.08 2.26 -7.82
CA VAL A 203 9.00 2.19 -8.82
C VAL A 203 7.89 3.22 -8.57
N THR A 204 7.61 3.59 -7.30
CA THR A 204 6.61 4.61 -7.00
C THR A 204 7.11 6.00 -7.32
N GLU A 205 8.38 6.31 -7.02
CA GLU A 205 9.01 7.60 -7.34
C GLU A 205 9.12 7.80 -8.85
N GLU A 206 9.66 6.83 -9.60
CA GLU A 206 9.82 6.93 -11.05
C GLU A 206 8.51 7.10 -11.81
N GLN A 207 7.42 6.50 -11.31
CA GLN A 207 6.10 6.62 -11.93
C GLN A 207 5.27 7.78 -11.35
N GLY A 208 5.80 8.54 -10.41
CA GLY A 208 5.09 9.64 -9.73
C GLY A 208 3.84 9.18 -8.98
N LEU A 209 3.83 7.96 -8.45
CA LEU A 209 2.68 7.39 -7.74
C LEU A 209 2.56 7.99 -6.34
N THR A 210 1.34 8.09 -5.84
CA THR A 210 1.10 8.40 -4.43
C THR A 210 1.19 7.10 -3.62
N LEU A 211 1.98 7.10 -2.54
CA LEU A 211 2.17 5.93 -1.69
C LEU A 211 1.68 6.17 -0.26
N ILE A 212 0.85 5.28 0.26
CA ILE A 212 0.60 5.15 1.70
C ILE A 212 1.13 3.80 2.16
N CYS A 213 2.15 3.80 3.01
CA CYS A 213 2.81 2.60 3.49
C CYS A 213 2.71 2.48 5.01
N THR A 214 2.20 1.37 5.55
CA THR A 214 2.33 1.06 6.99
C THR A 214 3.66 0.37 7.24
N LEU A 215 4.39 0.88 8.21
CA LEU A 215 5.67 0.31 8.65
C LEU A 215 5.69 0.22 10.18
N HIS A 216 6.45 -0.76 10.70
CA HIS A 216 6.79 -0.87 12.12
C HIS A 216 8.24 -0.49 12.39
N GLN A 217 9.13 -0.67 11.40
CA GLN A 217 10.55 -0.38 11.52
C GLN A 217 10.80 1.11 11.29
N LEU A 218 11.24 1.82 12.33
CA LEU A 218 11.47 3.26 12.29
C LEU A 218 12.57 3.66 11.30
N GLU A 219 13.60 2.82 11.15
CA GLU A 219 14.66 3.04 10.17
C GLU A 219 14.13 3.09 8.74
N LEU A 220 13.22 2.17 8.37
CA LEU A 220 12.59 2.17 7.06
C LEU A 220 11.65 3.37 6.91
N ALA A 221 10.91 3.72 7.96
CA ALA A 221 10.05 4.90 7.94
C ALA A 221 10.85 6.18 7.66
N ARG A 222 12.02 6.33 8.31
CA ARG A 222 12.96 7.43 8.08
C ARG A 222 13.53 7.45 6.67
N ALA A 223 13.90 6.27 6.15
CA ALA A 223 14.56 6.15 4.86
C ALA A 223 13.64 6.47 3.68
N TYR A 224 12.34 6.17 3.81
CA TYR A 224 11.41 6.21 2.67
C TYR A 224 10.24 7.19 2.82
N GLY A 225 9.94 7.71 4.02
CA GLY A 225 8.78 8.57 4.25
C GLY A 225 9.09 10.05 4.03
N ASP A 226 8.33 10.74 3.19
CA ASP A 226 8.34 12.21 3.13
C ASP A 226 7.57 12.79 4.31
N ARG A 227 6.47 12.13 4.68
CA ARG A 227 5.55 12.53 5.74
C ARG A 227 5.17 11.33 6.58
N VAL A 228 5.08 11.56 7.88
CA VAL A 228 4.60 10.59 8.85
C VAL A 228 3.22 10.98 9.34
N VAL A 229 2.32 10.00 9.37
CA VAL A 229 1.04 10.08 10.05
C VAL A 229 0.99 8.96 11.08
N ALA A 230 1.00 9.33 12.36
CA ALA A 230 0.95 8.37 13.44
C ALA A 230 -0.48 8.23 13.97
N LEU A 231 -0.94 6.98 14.11
CA LEU A 231 -2.21 6.67 14.73
C LEU A 231 -1.99 6.09 16.12
N ARG A 232 -2.75 6.60 17.10
CA ARG A 232 -2.85 6.09 18.46
C ARG A 232 -4.32 5.91 18.83
N ASP A 233 -4.71 4.73 19.27
CA ASP A 233 -6.09 4.44 19.72
C ASP A 233 -7.21 4.87 18.74
N GLY A 234 -6.93 4.81 17.43
CA GLY A 234 -7.91 5.14 16.40
C GLY A 234 -8.04 6.62 16.05
N VAL A 235 -7.15 7.48 16.54
CA VAL A 235 -7.05 8.89 16.17
C VAL A 235 -5.68 9.22 15.58
N VAL A 236 -5.58 10.30 14.81
CA VAL A 236 -4.29 10.83 14.36
C VAL A 236 -3.63 11.58 15.53
N ASP A 237 -2.51 11.06 15.98
CA ASP A 237 -1.71 11.62 17.07
C ASP A 237 -0.61 12.57 16.54
N MET A 238 -0.06 12.26 15.36
CA MET A 238 0.94 13.09 14.69
C MET A 238 0.67 13.09 13.17
N ASP A 239 0.88 14.23 12.54
CA ASP A 239 0.83 14.42 11.09
C ASP A 239 1.82 15.52 10.69
N THR A 240 3.01 15.13 10.22
CA THR A 240 4.08 16.08 9.95
C THR A 240 5.09 15.53 8.93
N ARG A 241 5.95 16.39 8.38
CA ARG A 241 7.07 15.96 7.53
C ARG A 241 8.06 15.12 8.34
N MET A 242 8.51 14.02 7.79
CA MET A 242 9.46 13.11 8.44
C MET A 242 10.74 13.82 8.89
N ALA A 243 11.26 14.75 8.10
CA ALA A 243 12.47 15.52 8.41
C ALA A 243 12.34 16.41 9.66
N LEU A 244 11.13 16.65 10.18
CA LEU A 244 10.87 17.50 11.34
C LEU A 244 10.66 16.68 12.63
N VAL A 245 10.67 15.35 12.56
CA VAL A 245 10.39 14.48 13.71
C VAL A 245 11.68 14.04 14.37
N ALA A 246 11.81 14.23 15.68
CA ALA A 246 12.92 13.69 16.46
C ALA A 246 12.75 12.18 16.67
N ASP A 247 13.86 11.44 16.90
CA ASP A 247 13.83 10.00 17.11
C ASP A 247 13.02 9.61 18.34
N GLU A 248 13.17 10.35 19.42
CA GLU A 248 12.42 10.13 20.66
C GLU A 248 10.89 10.25 20.48
N GLN A 249 10.46 11.10 19.53
CA GLN A 249 9.03 11.24 19.21
C GLN A 249 8.50 10.00 18.46
N LEU A 250 9.31 9.43 17.57
CA LEU A 250 8.94 8.20 16.87
C LEU A 250 8.94 6.99 17.81
N GLU A 251 9.94 6.87 18.67
CA GLU A 251 10.02 5.82 19.70
C GLU A 251 8.82 5.89 20.65
N GLY A 252 8.41 7.08 21.05
CA GLY A 252 7.23 7.32 21.90
C GLY A 252 5.87 6.96 21.28
N LEU A 253 5.82 6.59 20.00
CA LEU A 253 4.60 6.08 19.36
C LEU A 253 4.32 4.62 19.72
N TYR A 254 5.28 3.92 20.29
CA TYR A 254 5.21 2.51 20.64
C TYR A 254 5.29 2.33 22.15
N THR A 255 4.63 1.32 22.69
CA THR A 255 4.73 0.94 24.10
C THR A 255 5.87 -0.06 24.29
N ALA A 256 6.27 -0.31 25.54
CA ALA A 256 7.30 -1.32 25.86
C ALA A 256 6.94 -2.73 25.32
N GLU A 257 5.66 -3.05 25.16
CA GLU A 257 5.18 -4.32 24.57
C GLU A 257 5.36 -4.39 23.05
N ASP A 258 5.50 -3.23 22.39
CA ASP A 258 5.72 -3.12 20.94
C ASP A 258 7.22 -3.06 20.60
N GLU A 259 8.12 -2.83 21.57
CA GLU A 259 9.57 -2.63 21.35
C GLU A 259 10.25 -3.83 20.69
N ASP A 260 9.82 -5.07 20.96
CA ASP A 260 10.37 -6.28 20.34
C ASP A 260 10.10 -6.33 18.81
N ALA A 261 9.10 -5.60 18.33
CA ALA A 261 8.76 -5.52 16.91
C ALA A 261 9.52 -4.41 16.15
N ILE A 262 10.07 -3.42 16.88
CA ILE A 262 10.73 -2.22 16.32
C ILE A 262 12.20 -2.51 15.99
N TYR A 263 12.88 -3.27 16.87
CA TYR A 263 14.30 -3.61 16.76
C TYR A 263 14.49 -5.08 16.39
N VAL A 264 14.25 -5.43 15.13
CA VAL A 264 14.73 -6.71 14.59
C VAL A 264 16.24 -6.55 14.38
N ARG A 265 17.01 -7.16 15.30
CA ARG A 265 18.49 -7.20 15.26
C ARG A 265 18.99 -8.02 14.08
#